data_c3f07b6e65dde91109387d435d470dce
#
_entry.id   c3f07b6e65dde91109387d435d470dce
#
_cell.length_a   1.000
_cell.length_b   1.000
_cell.length_c   1.000
_cell.angle_alpha   90.00
_cell.angle_beta   90.00
_cell.angle_gamma   90.00
#
_symmetry.space_group_name_H-M   'P 1'
#
loop_
_entity.id
_entity.type
_entity.pdbx_description
1 polymer ?
#
loop_
_entity_poly.entity_id
_entity_poly.type
_entity_poly.pdbx_seq_one_letter_code
_entity_poly.pdbx_strand_id
1 'polypeptide(L)'
;MTLNISNLELTGKNIVIVEDDLPSIRYYETLLKNSGADVMIFHTGKEFIDYLAQGNKPIDLVFMDFLVPLINGIECIRILRKDRKSTPVVMITAYSSEQAKTEAYIAGCNEYVLKPIYPEKIFFLLEKYLKSSISVPHSY
;
A
#
# COMPACT_ATOMS: atom_id res chain seq x y z
N MET A 1 -16.52 -18.37 9.45
CA MET A 1 -16.01 -18.31 8.08
C MET A 1 -14.64 -17.70 8.04
N THR A 2 -13.74 -18.34 7.35
CA THR A 2 -12.36 -17.89 7.29
C THR A 2 -12.18 -17.00 6.08
N LEU A 3 -11.65 -15.80 6.30
CA LEU A 3 -11.29 -14.94 5.19
C LEU A 3 -10.08 -15.53 4.49
N ASN A 4 -10.12 -15.53 3.20
CA ASN A 4 -9.04 -16.10 2.41
C ASN A 4 -8.67 -15.14 1.29
N ILE A 5 -7.50 -14.55 1.41
CA ILE A 5 -7.02 -13.58 0.44
C ILE A 5 -6.84 -14.21 -0.93
N SER A 6 -6.53 -15.50 -0.98
CA SER A 6 -6.34 -16.16 -2.26
C SER A 6 -7.63 -16.23 -3.08
N ASN A 7 -8.78 -15.99 -2.46
CA ASN A 7 -10.04 -15.92 -3.20
C ASN A 7 -10.32 -14.54 -3.79
N LEU A 8 -9.49 -13.55 -3.46
CA LEU A 8 -9.63 -12.24 -4.08
C LEU A 8 -9.08 -12.29 -5.49
N GLU A 9 -9.86 -11.80 -6.41
CA GLU A 9 -9.42 -11.74 -7.80
C GLU A 9 -8.90 -10.34 -8.07
N LEU A 10 -7.59 -10.19 -8.08
CA LEU A 10 -6.94 -8.90 -8.26
C LEU A 10 -6.18 -8.79 -9.57
N THR A 11 -6.57 -9.57 -10.55
CA THR A 11 -5.96 -9.55 -11.87
C THR A 11 -6.02 -8.15 -12.45
N GLY A 12 -4.89 -7.67 -12.96
CA GLY A 12 -4.81 -6.34 -13.54
C GLY A 12 -4.58 -5.22 -12.53
N LYS A 13 -4.55 -5.53 -11.25
CA LYS A 13 -4.26 -4.53 -10.23
C LYS A 13 -2.77 -4.46 -9.95
N ASN A 14 -2.26 -3.24 -9.81
CA ASN A 14 -0.83 -2.99 -9.59
C ASN A 14 -0.64 -2.50 -8.16
N ILE A 15 0.02 -3.30 -7.34
CA ILE A 15 0.26 -2.99 -5.94
C ILE A 15 1.75 -2.72 -5.76
N VAL A 16 2.05 -1.59 -5.14
CA VAL A 16 3.43 -1.24 -4.79
C VAL A 16 3.59 -1.39 -3.29
N ILE A 17 4.69 -2.02 -2.89
CA ILE A 17 5.04 -2.18 -1.47
C ILE A 17 6.42 -1.56 -1.29
N VAL A 18 6.54 -0.59 -0.37
CA VAL A 18 7.82 0.03 -0.04
C VAL A 18 8.17 -0.40 1.37
N GLU A 19 9.12 -1.31 1.49
CA GLU A 19 9.41 -1.99 2.74
C GLU A 19 10.80 -2.61 2.67
N ASP A 20 11.64 -2.43 3.69
CA ASP A 20 12.96 -3.04 3.71
C ASP A 20 13.09 -4.22 4.66
N ASP A 21 12.08 -4.47 5.47
CA ASP A 21 12.10 -5.57 6.43
C ASP A 21 11.75 -6.88 5.73
N LEU A 22 12.71 -7.79 5.67
CA LEU A 22 12.56 -9.01 4.91
C LEU A 22 11.38 -9.88 5.37
N PRO A 23 11.17 -10.11 6.67
CA PRO A 23 9.99 -10.85 7.10
C PRO A 23 8.68 -10.20 6.66
N SER A 24 8.59 -8.86 6.69
CA SER A 24 7.39 -8.17 6.24
C SER A 24 7.17 -8.37 4.74
N ILE A 25 8.25 -8.28 3.96
CA ILE A 25 8.16 -8.51 2.51
C ILE A 25 7.63 -9.89 2.22
N ARG A 26 8.18 -10.91 2.89
CA ARG A 26 7.74 -12.29 2.69
C ARG A 26 6.29 -12.50 3.09
N TYR A 27 5.86 -11.80 4.12
CA TYR A 27 4.48 -11.85 4.57
C TYR A 27 3.54 -11.35 3.46
N TYR A 28 3.85 -10.19 2.88
CA TYR A 28 3.04 -9.66 1.79
C TYR A 28 3.06 -10.60 0.58
N GLU A 29 4.23 -11.10 0.23
CA GLU A 29 4.35 -12.00 -0.92
C GLU A 29 3.50 -13.25 -0.73
N THR A 30 3.52 -13.80 0.47
CA THR A 30 2.74 -14.99 0.77
C THR A 30 1.24 -14.71 0.68
N LEU A 31 0.80 -13.59 1.25
CA LEU A 31 -0.61 -13.25 1.24
C LEU A 31 -1.13 -12.95 -0.16
N LEU A 32 -0.31 -12.33 -1.00
CA LEU A 32 -0.75 -11.89 -2.33
C LEU A 32 -0.46 -12.90 -3.43
N LYS A 33 0.14 -14.03 -3.09
CA LYS A 33 0.71 -14.97 -4.04
C LYS A 33 -0.27 -15.46 -5.09
N ASN A 34 -1.47 -15.75 -4.81
CA ASN A 34 -2.41 -16.27 -5.80
C ASN A 34 -3.55 -15.31 -6.08
N SER A 35 -3.34 -14.04 -5.77
CA SER A 35 -4.40 -13.04 -5.94
C SER A 35 -4.56 -12.55 -7.38
N GLY A 36 -3.54 -12.75 -8.21
CA GLY A 36 -3.55 -12.22 -9.57
C GLY A 36 -2.98 -10.82 -9.69
N ALA A 37 -2.69 -10.14 -8.58
CA ALA A 37 -2.13 -8.78 -8.62
C ALA A 37 -0.69 -8.80 -9.09
N ASP A 38 -0.30 -7.72 -9.78
CA ASP A 38 1.10 -7.46 -10.07
C ASP A 38 1.66 -6.70 -8.87
N VAL A 39 2.61 -7.31 -8.18
CA VAL A 39 3.18 -6.75 -6.95
C VAL A 39 4.61 -6.32 -7.21
N MET A 40 4.90 -5.06 -6.91
CA MET A 40 6.23 -4.50 -7.06
C MET A 40 6.74 -4.08 -5.71
N ILE A 41 7.95 -4.52 -5.35
CA ILE A 41 8.51 -4.25 -4.03
C ILE A 41 9.74 -3.38 -4.17
N PHE A 42 9.76 -2.27 -3.45
CA PHE A 42 10.91 -1.40 -3.36
C PHE A 42 11.44 -1.44 -1.94
N HIS A 43 12.75 -1.58 -1.81
CA HIS A 43 13.39 -1.73 -0.50
C HIS A 43 13.78 -0.40 0.12
N THR A 44 13.77 0.66 -0.66
CA THR A 44 14.10 2.01 -0.18
C THR A 44 13.12 3.02 -0.75
N GLY A 45 12.99 4.13 -0.06
CA GLY A 45 12.18 5.24 -0.57
C GLY A 45 12.74 5.78 -1.87
N LYS A 46 14.07 5.77 -2.03
CA LYS A 46 14.69 6.24 -3.25
C LYS A 46 14.31 5.39 -4.45
N GLU A 47 14.32 4.06 -4.30
CA GLU A 47 13.91 3.18 -5.38
C GLU A 47 12.50 3.49 -5.85
N PHE A 48 11.60 3.74 -4.90
CA PHE A 48 10.23 4.04 -5.22
C PHE A 48 10.13 5.38 -5.98
N ILE A 49 10.84 6.40 -5.49
CA ILE A 49 10.83 7.71 -6.14
C ILE A 49 11.41 7.62 -7.54
N ASP A 50 12.50 6.87 -7.72
CA ASP A 50 13.08 6.67 -9.03
C ASP A 50 12.09 5.99 -9.98
N TYR A 51 11.31 5.05 -9.47
CA TYR A 51 10.27 4.40 -10.26
C TYR A 51 9.18 5.40 -10.67
N LEU A 52 8.77 6.26 -9.75
CA LEU A 52 7.76 7.28 -10.07
C LEU A 52 8.26 8.22 -11.16
N ALA A 53 9.56 8.51 -11.16
CA ALA A 53 10.14 9.42 -12.14
C ALA A 53 10.18 8.83 -13.55
N GLN A 54 9.97 7.54 -13.70
CA GLN A 54 10.00 6.89 -15.02
C GLN A 54 8.71 7.09 -15.82
N GLY A 55 7.73 7.78 -15.25
CA GLY A 55 6.52 8.11 -16.00
C GLY A 55 5.27 7.54 -15.40
N ASN A 56 4.21 7.47 -16.22
CA ASN A 56 2.86 7.19 -15.71
C ASN A 56 2.57 5.70 -15.65
N LYS A 57 3.33 4.97 -14.84
CA LYS A 57 3.03 3.56 -14.64
C LYS A 57 1.83 3.43 -13.73
N PRO A 58 0.91 2.51 -14.01
CA PRO A 58 -0.28 2.39 -13.17
C PRO A 58 0.07 1.86 -11.79
N ILE A 59 -0.48 2.50 -10.78
CA ILE A 59 -0.37 2.06 -9.40
C ILE A 59 -1.75 2.17 -8.78
N ASP A 60 -2.28 1.04 -8.34
CA ASP A 60 -3.64 1.01 -7.79
C ASP A 60 -3.66 1.10 -6.28
N LEU A 61 -2.57 0.74 -5.62
CA LEU A 61 -2.49 0.79 -4.16
C LEU A 61 -1.03 0.75 -3.75
N VAL A 62 -0.66 1.57 -2.75
CA VAL A 62 0.68 1.57 -2.18
C VAL A 62 0.59 1.20 -0.71
N PHE A 63 1.35 0.18 -0.30
CA PHE A 63 1.63 -0.09 1.10
C PHE A 63 3.01 0.48 1.40
N MET A 64 3.09 1.39 2.36
CA MET A 64 4.30 2.16 2.62
C MET A 64 4.70 2.05 4.08
N ASP A 65 5.94 1.64 4.35
CA ASP A 65 6.47 1.77 5.70
C ASP A 65 7.02 3.18 5.88
N PHE A 66 6.84 3.74 7.06
CA PHE A 66 7.37 5.06 7.39
C PHE A 66 8.90 5.04 7.41
N LEU A 67 9.48 4.00 8.02
CA LEU A 67 10.91 3.95 8.29
C LEU A 67 11.69 3.21 7.20
N VAL A 68 11.52 3.61 5.95
CA VAL A 68 12.33 3.04 4.87
C VAL A 68 13.61 3.85 4.70
N PRO A 69 14.70 3.19 4.26
CA PRO A 69 15.98 3.89 4.11
C PRO A 69 15.96 4.94 3.01
N LEU A 70 16.85 5.88 3.14
CA LEU A 70 17.21 6.95 2.20
C LEU A 70 16.17 8.06 2.14
N ILE A 71 14.93 7.74 1.82
CA ILE A 71 13.84 8.73 1.81
C ILE A 71 12.70 8.10 2.61
N ASN A 72 12.27 8.74 3.70
CA ASN A 72 11.24 8.14 4.54
C ASN A 72 9.86 8.15 3.86
N GLY A 73 8.94 7.38 4.43
CA GLY A 73 7.63 7.18 3.83
C GLY A 73 6.81 8.45 3.68
N ILE A 74 6.89 9.39 4.61
CA ILE A 74 6.14 10.63 4.51
C ILE A 74 6.62 11.46 3.32
N GLU A 75 7.93 11.54 3.14
CA GLU A 75 8.46 12.26 2.00
C GLU A 75 8.12 11.58 0.69
N CYS A 76 8.12 10.24 0.68
CA CYS A 76 7.67 9.48 -0.49
C CYS A 76 6.23 9.84 -0.87
N ILE A 77 5.36 9.96 0.13
CA ILE A 77 3.97 10.30 -0.12
C ILE A 77 3.86 11.71 -0.69
N ARG A 78 4.62 12.66 -0.15
CA ARG A 78 4.61 14.02 -0.66
C ARG A 78 4.99 14.06 -2.14
N ILE A 79 6.02 13.31 -2.49
CA ILE A 79 6.48 13.27 -3.89
C ILE A 79 5.44 12.59 -4.77
N LEU A 80 4.88 11.48 -4.32
CA LEU A 80 3.84 10.77 -5.07
C LEU A 80 2.66 11.71 -5.36
N ARG A 81 2.24 12.49 -4.37
CA ARG A 81 1.05 13.33 -4.48
C ARG A 81 1.22 14.49 -5.47
N LYS A 82 2.43 14.82 -5.88
CA LYS A 82 2.63 15.85 -6.90
C LYS A 82 1.94 15.47 -8.20
N ASP A 83 2.00 14.19 -8.57
CA ASP A 83 1.45 13.72 -9.84
C ASP A 83 0.30 12.75 -9.67
N ARG A 84 0.12 12.17 -8.51
CA ARG A 84 -0.89 11.13 -8.27
C ARG A 84 -1.70 11.46 -7.05
N LYS A 85 -2.75 12.24 -7.26
CA LYS A 85 -3.53 12.76 -6.14
C LYS A 85 -4.53 11.76 -5.58
N SER A 86 -4.88 10.75 -6.37
CA SER A 86 -5.92 9.80 -5.98
C SER A 86 -5.43 8.39 -5.68
N THR A 87 -4.17 8.09 -5.92
CA THR A 87 -3.64 6.75 -5.65
C THR A 87 -3.74 6.45 -4.15
N PRO A 88 -4.43 5.38 -3.76
CA PRO A 88 -4.50 5.06 -2.33
C PRO A 88 -3.14 4.70 -1.76
N VAL A 89 -2.82 5.24 -0.59
CA VAL A 89 -1.60 4.94 0.13
C VAL A 89 -1.97 4.54 1.54
N VAL A 90 -1.56 3.35 1.95
CA VAL A 90 -1.74 2.86 3.30
C VAL A 90 -0.37 2.75 3.95
N MET A 91 -0.16 3.52 5.01
CA MET A 91 1.06 3.42 5.81
C MET A 91 0.93 2.21 6.70
N ILE A 92 1.91 1.31 6.67
CA ILE A 92 1.92 0.14 7.56
C ILE A 92 3.29 0.11 8.22
N THR A 93 3.36 0.45 9.49
CA THR A 93 4.63 0.66 10.15
C THR A 93 4.56 0.29 11.63
N ALA A 94 5.72 -0.04 12.19
CA ALA A 94 5.84 -0.24 13.64
C ALA A 94 5.98 1.09 14.38
N TYR A 95 6.13 2.20 13.67
CA TYR A 95 6.40 3.50 14.29
C TYR A 95 5.11 4.09 14.85
N SER A 96 5.03 4.14 16.17
CA SER A 96 3.84 4.59 16.88
C SER A 96 4.06 6.00 17.40
N SER A 97 3.66 6.99 16.64
CA SER A 97 3.79 8.39 17.00
C SER A 97 2.59 9.15 16.48
N GLU A 98 1.89 9.85 17.37
CA GLU A 98 0.75 10.65 16.96
C GLU A 98 1.16 11.76 16.02
N GLN A 99 2.33 12.35 16.25
CA GLN A 99 2.84 13.39 15.36
C GLN A 99 3.11 12.82 13.97
N ALA A 100 3.77 11.67 13.89
CA ALA A 100 4.06 11.03 12.61
C ALA A 100 2.78 10.67 11.87
N LYS A 101 1.79 10.16 12.60
CA LYS A 101 0.49 9.81 12.02
C LYS A 101 -0.19 11.05 11.43
N THR A 102 -0.19 12.15 12.17
CA THR A 102 -0.76 13.40 11.70
C THR A 102 -0.04 13.88 10.45
N GLU A 103 1.30 13.86 10.47
CA GLU A 103 2.09 14.29 9.32
C GLU A 103 1.83 13.40 8.10
N ALA A 104 1.66 12.11 8.32
CA ALA A 104 1.37 11.19 7.23
C ALA A 104 0.04 11.50 6.55
N TYR A 105 -0.99 11.79 7.35
CA TYR A 105 -2.28 12.17 6.79
C TYR A 105 -2.21 13.51 6.07
N ILE A 106 -1.47 14.46 6.63
CA ILE A 106 -1.29 15.75 5.97
C ILE A 106 -0.56 15.57 4.64
N ALA A 107 0.42 14.68 4.61
CA ALA A 107 1.15 14.37 3.38
C ALA A 107 0.27 13.69 2.33
N GLY A 108 -0.79 13.01 2.76
CA GLY A 108 -1.75 12.44 1.85
C GLY A 108 -1.97 10.95 1.94
N CYS A 109 -1.56 10.29 3.04
CA CYS A 109 -1.88 8.87 3.16
C CYS A 109 -3.37 8.72 3.47
N ASN A 110 -3.91 7.57 3.08
CA ASN A 110 -5.32 7.27 3.29
C ASN A 110 -5.57 6.56 4.61
N GLU A 111 -4.59 5.80 5.09
CA GLU A 111 -4.67 5.13 6.39
C GLU A 111 -3.28 4.96 6.97
N TYR A 112 -3.21 4.93 8.30
CA TYR A 112 -1.98 4.70 9.03
C TYR A 112 -2.23 3.53 9.97
N VAL A 113 -1.57 2.40 9.71
CA VAL A 113 -1.82 1.14 10.40
C VAL A 113 -0.55 0.70 11.10
N LEU A 114 -0.66 0.34 12.38
CA LEU A 114 0.50 -0.14 13.13
C LEU A 114 0.69 -1.63 12.94
N LYS A 115 1.95 -2.04 12.80
CA LYS A 115 2.32 -3.45 12.81
C LYS A 115 2.15 -3.99 14.23
N PRO A 116 1.85 -5.26 14.40
CA PRO A 116 1.68 -6.29 13.39
C PRO A 116 0.31 -6.16 12.69
N ILE A 117 0.30 -6.46 11.39
CA ILE A 117 -0.96 -6.41 10.66
C ILE A 117 -1.37 -7.85 10.33
N TYR A 118 -2.61 -8.18 10.66
CA TYR A 118 -3.13 -9.54 10.48
C TYR A 118 -3.74 -9.70 9.09
N PRO A 119 -3.83 -10.94 8.60
CA PRO A 119 -4.37 -11.17 7.25
C PRO A 119 -5.75 -10.56 7.03
N GLU A 120 -6.61 -10.59 8.03
CA GLU A 120 -7.95 -10.01 7.91
C GLU A 120 -7.91 -8.52 7.60
N LYS A 121 -6.93 -7.81 8.20
CA LYS A 121 -6.80 -6.38 7.94
C LYS A 121 -6.27 -6.13 6.54
N ILE A 122 -5.30 -6.92 6.08
CA ILE A 122 -4.83 -6.82 4.70
C ILE A 122 -5.98 -7.09 3.74
N PHE A 123 -6.75 -8.15 3.99
CA PHE A 123 -7.92 -8.48 3.17
C PHE A 123 -8.88 -7.29 3.10
N PHE A 124 -9.17 -6.68 4.26
CA PHE A 124 -10.07 -5.54 4.31
C PHE A 124 -9.55 -4.38 3.47
N LEU A 125 -8.25 -4.09 3.56
CA LEU A 125 -7.64 -2.99 2.81
C LEU A 125 -7.67 -3.26 1.30
N LEU A 126 -7.39 -4.48 0.90
CA LEU A 126 -7.44 -4.86 -0.52
C LEU A 126 -8.85 -4.71 -1.06
N GLU A 127 -9.84 -5.16 -0.30
CA GLU A 127 -11.23 -5.00 -0.69
C GLU A 127 -11.60 -3.55 -0.82
N LYS A 128 -11.24 -2.76 0.18
CA LYS A 128 -11.61 -1.36 0.25
C LYS A 128 -11.05 -0.55 -0.91
N TYR A 129 -9.78 -0.76 -1.24
CA TYR A 129 -9.09 0.11 -2.19
C TYR A 129 -9.01 -0.46 -3.60
N LEU A 130 -9.13 -1.75 -3.77
CA LEU A 130 -9.00 -2.35 -5.09
C LEU A 130 -10.31 -2.83 -5.67
N LYS A 131 -11.29 -3.09 -4.82
CA LYS A 131 -12.57 -3.62 -5.30
C LYS A 131 -13.74 -2.70 -5.03
N SER A 132 -13.54 -1.63 -4.28
CA SER A 132 -14.63 -0.72 -3.94
C SER A 132 -15.16 0.03 -5.15
N SER A 133 -14.37 0.12 -6.21
CA SER A 133 -14.83 0.75 -7.44
C SER A 133 -15.76 -0.14 -8.23
N ILE A 134 -15.85 -1.39 -7.89
CA ILE A 134 -16.80 -2.26 -8.52
C ILE A 134 -18.14 -1.80 -8.08
N SER A 135 -18.86 -1.28 -8.99
CA SER A 135 -20.15 -0.79 -8.66
C SER A 135 -20.96 -1.94 -8.20
N VAL A 136 -21.24 -1.88 -7.03
CA VAL A 136 -22.23 -2.69 -6.48
C VAL A 136 -23.51 -2.13 -6.98
N PRO A 137 -24.34 -2.90 -7.49
CA PRO A 137 -25.65 -2.43 -7.86
C PRO A 137 -26.32 -2.07 -6.59
N HIS A 138 -26.32 -0.85 -6.36
CA HIS A 138 -26.98 -0.42 -5.22
C HIS A 138 -28.29 -0.01 -5.57
N SER A 139 -28.86 -0.79 -6.24
CA SER A 139 -30.16 -0.42 -6.55
C SER A 139 -31.02 -0.54 -5.37
N TYR A 140 -30.65 -0.22 -4.37
CA TYR A 140 -31.57 -0.21 -3.25
C TYR A 140 -31.52 1.06 -2.48
#